data_53a7f03e30359bdf5d5f4419f4711ccd
#
_entry.id   53a7f03e30359bdf5d5f4419f4711ccd
#
_cell.length_a   1.000
_cell.length_b   1.000
_cell.length_c   1.000
_cell.angle_alpha   90.00
_cell.angle_beta   90.00
_cell.angle_gamma   90.00
#
_symmetry.space_group_name_H-M   'P 1'
#
loop_
_entity.id
_entity.type
_entity.pdbx_description
1 polymer ?
#
loop_
_entity_poly.entity_id
_entity_poly.type
_entity_poly.pdbx_seq_one_letter_code
_entity_poly.pdbx_strand_id
1 'polypeptide(L)'
;KAYSEKDTEKLFPYYSEEYMTEKMKKSYKKSLDTMKSISMIPYKVIPLVGEDGKYKQVIAWSDEERVYKDGSYEKLNLMELFLLDDQGKVRDFKQWKAIDSVNFGMPYGGKFFGKEKSENSGRPFVFSNRGETSILEKLVEDYNKMDVEGFKDAFAEEFTLNTYDGKSMKLKN
;
A
#
# COMPACT_ATOMS: atom_id res chain seq x y z
N LYS A 1 -10.93 13.33 9.25
CA LYS A 1 -11.81 14.47 8.99
C LYS A 1 -11.14 15.49 8.06
N ALA A 2 -10.02 16.15 8.44
CA ALA A 2 -9.32 17.11 7.59
C ALA A 2 -8.97 16.57 6.21
N TYR A 3 -8.52 15.32 6.11
CA TYR A 3 -8.22 14.65 4.85
C TYR A 3 -9.47 14.49 3.96
N SER A 4 -10.57 13.99 4.50
CA SER A 4 -11.82 13.84 3.75
C SER A 4 -12.45 15.19 3.36
N GLU A 5 -12.20 16.23 4.15
CA GLU A 5 -12.58 17.61 3.84
C GLU A 5 -11.62 18.28 2.83
N LYS A 6 -10.51 17.64 2.51
CA LYS A 6 -9.39 18.14 1.68
C LYS A 6 -8.79 19.45 2.25
N ASP A 7 -8.92 19.66 3.55
CA ASP A 7 -8.44 20.83 4.25
C ASP A 7 -6.96 20.66 4.62
N THR A 8 -6.10 21.12 3.74
CA THR A 8 -4.65 20.97 3.92
C THR A 8 -4.10 21.82 5.06
N GLU A 9 -4.75 22.94 5.39
CA GLU A 9 -4.33 23.80 6.49
C GLU A 9 -4.54 23.12 7.85
N LYS A 10 -5.60 22.32 7.96
CA LYS A 10 -5.82 21.48 9.14
C LYS A 10 -5.05 20.17 9.12
N LEU A 11 -4.68 19.67 7.93
CA LEU A 11 -4.02 18.39 7.78
C LEU A 11 -2.51 18.46 8.03
N PHE A 12 -1.82 19.42 7.42
CA PHE A 12 -0.37 19.51 7.46
C PHE A 12 0.24 19.66 8.86
N PRO A 13 -0.39 20.35 9.83
CA PRO A 13 0.15 20.42 11.18
C PRO A 13 0.31 19.09 11.93
N TYR A 14 -0.34 18.03 11.46
CA TYR A 14 -0.16 16.68 12.04
C TYR A 14 1.15 16.01 11.60
N TYR A 15 1.86 16.56 10.61
CA TYR A 15 3.11 16.03 10.12
C TYR A 15 4.30 16.85 10.62
N SER A 16 5.44 16.20 10.80
CA SER A 16 6.69 16.89 11.09
C SER A 16 7.13 17.75 9.89
N GLU A 17 7.85 18.83 10.14
CA GLU A 17 8.35 19.71 9.08
C GLU A 17 9.34 18.99 8.15
N GLU A 18 10.13 18.07 8.73
CA GLU A 18 11.09 17.26 7.99
C GLU A 18 10.39 16.34 6.98
N TYR A 19 9.25 15.76 7.34
CA TYR A 19 8.46 14.91 6.45
C TYR A 19 7.64 15.75 5.46
N MET A 20 6.90 16.74 5.95
CA MET A 20 5.99 17.56 5.15
C MET A 20 6.70 18.79 4.55
N THR A 21 7.72 18.54 3.74
CA THR A 21 8.44 19.58 3.00
C THR A 21 7.53 20.36 2.05
N GLU A 22 7.94 21.52 1.58
CA GLU A 22 7.19 22.33 0.61
C GLU A 22 6.91 21.55 -0.70
N LYS A 23 7.83 20.68 -1.11
CA LYS A 23 7.63 19.79 -2.26
C LYS A 23 6.49 18.78 -1.98
N MET A 24 6.47 18.19 -0.80
CA MET A 24 5.41 17.26 -0.37
C MET A 24 4.06 17.97 -0.28
N LYS A 25 4.01 19.16 0.33
CA LYS A 25 2.79 19.97 0.42
C LYS A 25 2.20 20.26 -0.96
N LYS A 26 3.02 20.69 -1.90
CA LYS A 26 2.59 20.93 -3.29
C LYS A 26 2.06 19.67 -3.97
N SER A 27 2.76 18.54 -3.80
CA SER A 27 2.34 17.26 -4.36
C SER A 27 1.00 16.80 -3.77
N TYR A 28 0.84 16.95 -2.46
CA TYR A 28 -0.37 16.57 -1.74
C TYR A 28 -1.57 17.41 -2.18
N LYS A 29 -1.41 18.75 -2.22
CA LYS A 29 -2.45 19.66 -2.73
C LYS A 29 -2.85 19.29 -4.14
N LYS A 30 -1.88 19.09 -5.04
CA LYS A 30 -2.15 18.67 -6.42
C LYS A 30 -2.94 17.35 -6.50
N SER A 31 -2.60 16.38 -5.67
CA SER A 31 -3.33 15.11 -5.61
C SER A 31 -4.78 15.32 -5.14
N LEU A 32 -4.99 16.04 -4.04
CA LEU A 32 -6.33 16.32 -3.53
C LEU A 32 -7.19 17.15 -4.51
N ASP A 33 -6.56 18.04 -5.28
CA ASP A 33 -7.24 18.85 -6.30
C ASP A 33 -7.80 18.03 -7.46
N THR A 34 -7.25 16.83 -7.73
CA THR A 34 -7.80 15.95 -8.76
C THR A 34 -9.10 15.26 -8.32
N MET A 35 -9.36 15.22 -7.02
CA MET A 35 -10.50 14.51 -6.46
C MET A 35 -11.72 15.43 -6.32
N LYS A 36 -12.90 14.92 -6.69
CA LYS A 36 -14.19 15.55 -6.40
C LYS A 36 -14.54 15.36 -4.93
N SER A 37 -14.43 14.12 -4.46
CA SER A 37 -14.65 13.77 -3.06
C SER A 37 -13.70 12.65 -2.64
N ILE A 38 -13.44 12.60 -1.33
CA ILE A 38 -12.70 11.54 -0.68
C ILE A 38 -13.36 11.24 0.67
N SER A 39 -13.49 9.97 0.98
CA SER A 39 -13.98 9.49 2.26
C SER A 39 -13.02 8.44 2.78
N MET A 40 -12.56 8.58 4.01
CA MET A 40 -11.70 7.62 4.69
C MET A 40 -12.32 7.31 6.04
N ILE A 41 -12.63 6.03 6.27
CA ILE A 41 -13.30 5.54 7.47
C ILE A 41 -12.40 4.53 8.17
N PRO A 42 -11.67 4.92 9.22
CA PRO A 42 -10.91 3.97 10.01
C PRO A 42 -11.86 3.05 10.78
N TYR A 43 -11.63 1.74 10.68
CA TYR A 43 -12.40 0.76 11.44
C TYR A 43 -11.55 0.05 12.52
N LYS A 44 -10.23 0.19 12.46
CA LYS A 44 -9.32 -0.31 13.49
C LYS A 44 -8.09 0.58 13.58
N VAL A 45 -7.73 0.96 14.80
CA VAL A 45 -6.53 1.76 15.10
C VAL A 45 -5.82 1.14 16.30
N ILE A 46 -4.54 0.83 16.15
CA ILE A 46 -3.72 0.23 17.20
C ILE A 46 -2.48 1.07 17.41
N PRO A 47 -2.33 1.69 18.59
CA PRO A 47 -1.07 2.33 18.97
C PRO A 47 -0.03 1.26 19.37
N LEU A 48 1.21 1.44 18.94
CA LEU A 48 2.35 0.62 19.31
C LEU A 48 3.41 1.50 19.97
N VAL A 49 3.85 1.07 21.13
CA VAL A 49 4.93 1.72 21.86
C VAL A 49 6.07 0.71 21.98
N GLY A 50 7.29 1.11 21.65
CA GLY A 50 8.46 0.28 21.84
C GLY A 50 8.75 0.02 23.34
N GLU A 51 9.48 -1.05 23.66
CA GLU A 51 9.82 -1.42 25.02
C GLU A 51 10.57 -0.31 25.78
N ASP A 52 11.30 0.53 25.06
CA ASP A 52 12.02 1.70 25.61
C ASP A 52 11.17 2.96 25.68
N GLY A 53 9.90 2.90 25.31
CA GLY A 53 8.97 4.03 25.28
C GLY A 53 9.29 5.11 24.23
N LYS A 54 10.36 4.92 23.44
CA LYS A 54 10.83 5.94 22.48
C LYS A 54 10.15 5.86 21.11
N TYR A 55 9.56 4.72 20.79
CA TYR A 55 8.93 4.51 19.49
C TYR A 55 7.44 4.63 19.61
N LYS A 56 6.90 5.65 18.96
CA LYS A 56 5.44 5.82 18.82
C LYS A 56 5.07 5.45 17.40
N GLN A 57 4.34 4.38 17.28
CA GLN A 57 3.80 3.91 16.01
C GLN A 57 2.29 3.76 16.14
N VAL A 58 1.56 4.04 15.08
CA VAL A 58 0.13 3.77 15.00
C VAL A 58 -0.15 3.00 13.72
N ILE A 59 -0.80 1.86 13.86
CA ILE A 59 -1.34 1.14 12.71
C ILE A 59 -2.82 1.43 12.61
N ALA A 60 -3.27 1.82 11.44
CA ALA A 60 -4.67 2.04 11.14
C ALA A 60 -5.12 1.17 9.97
N TRP A 61 -6.32 0.61 10.07
CA TRP A 61 -7.03 -0.01 8.97
C TRP A 61 -8.23 0.85 8.64
N SER A 62 -8.41 1.14 7.36
CA SER A 62 -9.49 2.01 6.90
C SER A 62 -10.02 1.58 5.54
N ASP A 63 -11.28 1.89 5.30
CA ASP A 63 -11.84 1.92 3.96
C ASP A 63 -11.76 3.34 3.42
N GLU A 64 -11.30 3.47 2.19
CA GLU A 64 -11.19 4.75 1.51
C GLU A 64 -11.88 4.71 0.16
N GLU A 65 -12.68 5.74 -0.11
CA GLU A 65 -13.34 5.95 -1.39
C GLU A 65 -12.93 7.30 -1.96
N ARG A 66 -12.54 7.32 -3.24
CA ARG A 66 -12.16 8.51 -3.98
C ARG A 66 -13.00 8.63 -5.24
N VAL A 67 -13.60 9.78 -5.44
CA VAL A 67 -14.23 10.15 -6.71
C VAL A 67 -13.39 11.25 -7.32
N TYR A 68 -12.92 11.05 -8.52
CA TYR A 68 -12.09 12.03 -9.23
C TYR A 68 -12.94 12.96 -10.09
N LYS A 69 -12.40 14.14 -10.41
CA LYS A 69 -13.09 15.15 -11.22
C LYS A 69 -13.40 14.70 -12.67
N ASP A 70 -12.64 13.72 -13.17
CA ASP A 70 -12.86 13.10 -14.47
C ASP A 70 -13.87 11.94 -14.45
N GLY A 71 -14.49 11.69 -13.29
CA GLY A 71 -15.49 10.65 -13.12
C GLY A 71 -14.91 9.29 -12.76
N SER A 72 -13.58 9.12 -12.72
CA SER A 72 -13.00 7.87 -12.24
C SER A 72 -13.27 7.66 -10.74
N TYR A 73 -13.27 6.40 -10.31
CA TYR A 73 -13.62 5.98 -8.97
C TYR A 73 -12.61 4.98 -8.43
N GLU A 74 -12.28 5.13 -7.16
CA GLU A 74 -11.35 4.25 -6.45
C GLU A 74 -11.91 3.89 -5.08
N LYS A 75 -11.96 2.60 -4.79
CA LYS A 75 -12.24 2.07 -3.46
C LYS A 75 -11.07 1.20 -3.01
N LEU A 76 -10.57 1.48 -1.84
CA LEU A 76 -9.39 0.87 -1.27
C LEU A 76 -9.68 0.37 0.13
N ASN A 77 -9.11 -0.77 0.49
CA ASN A 77 -8.90 -1.16 1.86
C ASN A 77 -7.43 -0.92 2.21
N LEU A 78 -7.18 -0.14 3.23
CA LEU A 78 -5.87 0.34 3.60
C LEU A 78 -5.42 -0.25 4.94
N MET A 79 -4.14 -0.59 5.01
CA MET A 79 -3.40 -0.73 6.24
C MET A 79 -2.27 0.29 6.23
N GLU A 80 -2.21 1.14 7.23
CA GLU A 80 -1.30 2.27 7.30
C GLU A 80 -0.50 2.23 8.59
N LEU A 81 0.81 2.43 8.47
CA LEU A 81 1.71 2.56 9.60
C LEU A 81 2.23 3.99 9.66
N PHE A 82 1.87 4.69 10.70
CA PHE A 82 2.35 6.02 11.02
C PHE A 82 3.45 5.95 12.07
N LEU A 83 4.60 6.53 11.78
CA LEU A 83 5.67 6.72 12.76
C LEU A 83 5.60 8.16 13.28
N LEU A 84 5.52 8.30 14.59
CA LEU A 84 5.41 9.60 15.23
C LEU A 84 6.74 10.03 15.82
N ASP A 85 7.00 11.33 15.81
CA ASP A 85 8.11 11.94 16.55
C ASP A 85 7.75 12.14 18.04
N ASP A 86 8.68 12.69 18.80
CA ASP A 86 8.50 12.94 20.23
C ASP A 86 7.41 14.01 20.52
N GLN A 87 7.02 14.79 19.53
CA GLN A 87 5.94 15.76 19.62
C GLN A 87 4.59 15.18 19.18
N GLY A 88 4.56 13.90 18.79
CA GLY A 88 3.36 13.21 18.32
C GLY A 88 2.98 13.54 16.87
N LYS A 89 3.89 14.12 16.08
CA LYS A 89 3.68 14.40 14.67
C LYS A 89 4.15 13.25 13.81
N VAL A 90 3.48 13.02 12.69
CA VAL A 90 3.86 11.99 11.71
C VAL A 90 5.17 12.37 11.04
N ARG A 91 6.21 11.59 11.27
CA ARG A 91 7.54 11.76 10.70
C ARG A 91 7.85 10.81 9.57
N ASP A 92 7.09 9.73 9.45
CA ASP A 92 7.17 8.75 8.36
C ASP A 92 5.86 7.99 8.25
N PHE A 93 5.62 7.40 7.09
CA PHE A 93 4.36 6.76 6.78
C PHE A 93 4.55 5.66 5.75
N LYS A 94 3.96 4.51 6.02
CA LYS A 94 3.91 3.39 5.08
C LYS A 94 2.47 2.97 4.87
N GLN A 95 2.15 2.59 3.65
CA GLN A 95 0.79 2.19 3.29
C GLN A 95 0.82 0.91 2.47
N TRP A 96 -0.05 0.00 2.83
CA TRP A 96 -0.43 -1.17 2.03
C TRP A 96 -1.88 -1.01 1.63
N LYS A 97 -2.19 -1.35 0.40
CA LYS A 97 -3.54 -1.19 -0.13
C LYS A 97 -4.01 -2.43 -0.88
N ALA A 98 -5.24 -2.83 -0.61
CA ALA A 98 -6.00 -3.72 -1.45
C ALA A 98 -6.98 -2.89 -2.29
N ILE A 99 -7.03 -3.18 -3.58
CA ILE A 99 -7.86 -2.45 -4.55
C ILE A 99 -9.14 -3.26 -4.78
N ASP A 100 -10.29 -2.63 -4.57
CA ASP A 100 -11.58 -3.26 -4.80
C ASP A 100 -11.84 -3.43 -6.31
N SER A 101 -12.56 -4.49 -6.65
CA SER A 101 -12.95 -4.80 -8.03
C SER A 101 -13.91 -3.79 -8.67
N VAL A 102 -14.56 -2.97 -7.86
CA VAL A 102 -15.45 -1.90 -8.33
C VAL A 102 -14.69 -0.67 -8.87
N ASN A 103 -13.38 -0.63 -8.71
CA ASN A 103 -12.56 0.46 -9.22
C ASN A 103 -12.61 0.51 -10.75
N PHE A 104 -12.72 1.70 -11.29
CA PHE A 104 -12.70 1.92 -12.72
C PHE A 104 -11.98 3.22 -13.09
N GLY A 105 -11.57 3.30 -14.36
CA GLY A 105 -10.84 4.45 -14.88
C GLY A 105 -9.36 4.46 -14.52
N MET A 106 -8.90 3.48 -13.73
CA MET A 106 -7.54 3.42 -13.24
C MET A 106 -7.02 2.00 -13.12
N PRO A 107 -5.77 1.73 -13.50
CA PRO A 107 -5.13 0.43 -13.25
C PRO A 107 -4.80 0.21 -11.78
N TYR A 108 -4.70 1.25 -10.96
CA TYR A 108 -4.32 1.19 -9.55
C TYR A 108 -5.20 2.05 -8.65
N GLY A 109 -6.47 2.17 -9.03
CA GLY A 109 -7.28 3.18 -8.41
C GLY A 109 -6.72 4.56 -8.71
N GLY A 110 -7.61 5.47 -9.03
CA GLY A 110 -7.23 6.78 -9.45
C GLY A 110 -7.04 6.92 -10.96
N LYS A 111 -6.59 8.04 -11.40
CA LYS A 111 -6.67 8.52 -12.76
C LYS A 111 -5.83 7.73 -13.76
N PHE A 112 -6.38 7.42 -14.91
CA PHE A 112 -5.70 6.73 -16.02
C PHE A 112 -4.74 7.62 -16.80
N PHE A 113 -4.31 8.76 -16.23
CA PHE A 113 -3.34 9.70 -16.80
C PHE A 113 -3.64 10.07 -18.28
N GLY A 114 -4.90 10.21 -18.62
CA GLY A 114 -5.33 10.61 -19.96
C GLY A 114 -5.20 9.53 -21.04
N LYS A 115 -4.88 8.29 -20.66
CA LYS A 115 -4.87 7.15 -21.58
C LYS A 115 -6.26 6.52 -21.66
N GLU A 116 -6.55 5.87 -22.76
CA GLU A 116 -7.76 5.08 -22.90
C GLU A 116 -7.81 3.98 -21.86
N LYS A 117 -9.03 3.70 -21.39
CA LYS A 117 -9.28 2.62 -20.43
C LYS A 117 -8.85 1.30 -21.07
N SER A 118 -7.90 0.59 -20.47
CA SER A 118 -7.56 -0.75 -20.93
C SER A 118 -8.74 -1.70 -20.69
N GLU A 119 -8.83 -2.77 -21.46
CA GLU A 119 -9.86 -3.80 -21.29
C GLU A 119 -9.86 -4.42 -19.87
N ASN A 120 -8.72 -4.33 -19.18
CA ASN A 120 -8.54 -4.86 -17.83
C ASN A 120 -8.78 -3.80 -16.72
N SER A 121 -9.08 -2.55 -17.08
CA SER A 121 -9.36 -1.50 -16.10
C SER A 121 -10.63 -1.77 -15.33
N GLY A 122 -10.52 -1.77 -13.99
CA GLY A 122 -11.65 -2.04 -13.09
C GLY A 122 -12.03 -3.52 -12.99
N ARG A 123 -11.24 -4.42 -13.57
CA ARG A 123 -11.39 -5.85 -13.33
C ARG A 123 -10.57 -6.26 -12.11
N PRO A 124 -11.03 -7.26 -11.33
CA PRO A 124 -10.16 -7.92 -10.38
C PRO A 124 -8.92 -8.41 -11.12
N PHE A 125 -7.79 -8.55 -10.43
CA PHE A 125 -6.56 -9.02 -11.05
C PHE A 125 -6.83 -10.24 -11.93
N VAL A 126 -6.79 -10.04 -13.25
CA VAL A 126 -6.78 -11.12 -14.20
C VAL A 126 -5.32 -11.41 -14.45
N PHE A 127 -4.81 -12.44 -13.83
CA PHE A 127 -3.50 -12.96 -14.19
C PHE A 127 -3.59 -13.43 -15.64
N SER A 128 -2.91 -12.75 -16.53
CA SER A 128 -2.79 -13.18 -17.94
C SER A 128 -2.00 -14.48 -18.07
N ASN A 129 -1.27 -14.84 -17.03
CA ASN A 129 -0.48 -16.07 -16.94
C ASN A 129 -0.80 -16.81 -15.63
N ARG A 130 -1.56 -17.89 -15.74
CA ARG A 130 -1.85 -18.76 -14.59
C ARG A 130 -0.64 -19.61 -14.17
N GLY A 131 0.37 -19.75 -15.02
CA GLY A 131 1.56 -20.55 -14.72
C GLY A 131 2.30 -20.03 -13.48
N GLU A 132 2.47 -18.72 -13.38
CA GLU A 132 3.14 -18.10 -12.22
C GLU A 132 2.36 -18.31 -10.92
N THR A 133 1.03 -18.17 -10.98
CA THR A 133 0.17 -18.42 -9.81
C THR A 133 0.21 -19.88 -9.41
N SER A 134 0.17 -20.81 -10.38
CA SER A 134 0.23 -22.25 -10.11
C SER A 134 1.57 -22.68 -9.50
N ILE A 135 2.68 -22.02 -9.90
CA ILE A 135 3.99 -22.26 -9.27
C ILE A 135 3.98 -21.83 -7.79
N LEU A 136 3.40 -20.69 -7.48
CA LEU A 136 3.30 -20.23 -6.09
C LEU A 136 2.35 -21.10 -5.25
N GLU A 137 1.23 -21.54 -5.82
CA GLU A 137 0.31 -22.47 -5.16
C GLU A 137 1.01 -23.79 -4.85
N LYS A 138 1.72 -24.35 -5.84
CA LYS A 138 2.51 -25.58 -5.67
C LYS A 138 3.61 -25.40 -4.62
N LEU A 139 4.33 -24.28 -4.65
CA LEU A 139 5.38 -23.99 -3.66
C LEU A 139 4.83 -24.00 -2.23
N VAL A 140 3.67 -23.41 -2.00
CA VAL A 140 3.01 -23.41 -0.67
C VAL A 140 2.55 -24.82 -0.30
N GLU A 141 2.04 -25.59 -1.25
CA GLU A 141 1.62 -26.96 -1.04
C GLU A 141 2.81 -27.86 -0.66
N ASP A 142 3.92 -27.78 -1.43
CA ASP A 142 5.15 -28.54 -1.18
C ASP A 142 5.76 -28.17 0.18
N TYR A 143 5.77 -26.89 0.53
CA TYR A 143 6.18 -26.41 1.86
C TYR A 143 5.34 -27.01 2.98
N ASN A 144 4.01 -27.03 2.83
CA ASN A 144 3.10 -27.60 3.83
C ASN A 144 3.25 -29.11 3.98
N LYS A 145 3.66 -29.80 2.91
CA LYS A 145 3.93 -31.25 2.91
C LYS A 145 5.37 -31.57 3.35
N MET A 146 6.21 -30.57 3.58
CA MET A 146 7.67 -30.71 3.80
C MET A 146 8.37 -31.44 2.62
N ASP A 147 7.85 -31.28 1.43
CA ASP A 147 8.46 -31.81 0.20
C ASP A 147 9.59 -30.86 -0.27
N VAL A 148 10.80 -31.17 0.18
CA VAL A 148 11.98 -30.31 -0.08
C VAL A 148 12.33 -30.29 -1.56
N GLU A 149 12.20 -31.40 -2.27
CA GLU A 149 12.53 -31.46 -3.70
C GLU A 149 11.50 -30.70 -4.54
N GLY A 150 10.21 -30.88 -4.28
CA GLY A 150 9.16 -30.10 -4.93
C GLY A 150 9.27 -28.62 -4.65
N PHE A 151 9.63 -28.24 -3.41
CA PHE A 151 9.85 -26.86 -3.02
C PHE A 151 11.03 -26.22 -3.79
N LYS A 152 12.13 -26.94 -3.98
CA LYS A 152 13.28 -26.46 -4.74
C LYS A 152 12.96 -26.17 -6.21
N ASP A 153 12.11 -26.99 -6.83
CA ASP A 153 11.74 -26.85 -8.25
C ASP A 153 11.12 -25.49 -8.58
N ALA A 154 10.59 -24.78 -7.58
CA ALA A 154 10.02 -23.46 -7.76
C ALA A 154 11.06 -22.33 -7.84
N PHE A 155 12.32 -22.61 -7.54
CA PHE A 155 13.39 -21.61 -7.53
C PHE A 155 14.27 -21.72 -8.79
N ALA A 156 14.85 -20.58 -9.16
CA ALA A 156 15.86 -20.54 -10.21
C ALA A 156 17.10 -21.37 -9.81
N GLU A 157 17.87 -21.80 -10.77
CA GLU A 157 19.12 -22.54 -10.54
C GLU A 157 20.10 -21.81 -9.61
N GLU A 158 20.12 -20.48 -9.71
CA GLU A 158 20.82 -19.60 -8.78
C GLU A 158 19.87 -18.52 -8.28
N PHE A 159 19.79 -18.34 -6.97
CA PHE A 159 18.95 -17.30 -6.35
C PHE A 159 19.58 -16.73 -5.09
N THR A 160 19.12 -15.57 -4.68
CA THR A 160 19.56 -14.92 -3.46
C THR A 160 18.45 -14.95 -2.43
N LEU A 161 18.70 -15.55 -1.29
CA LEU A 161 17.81 -15.51 -0.14
C LEU A 161 18.23 -14.35 0.77
N ASN A 162 17.30 -13.43 1.01
CA ASN A 162 17.45 -12.37 2.00
C ASN A 162 16.70 -12.78 3.26
N THR A 163 17.41 -12.89 4.38
CA THR A 163 16.83 -13.28 5.64
C THR A 163 16.35 -12.06 6.43
N TYR A 164 15.45 -12.28 7.39
CA TYR A 164 14.84 -11.21 8.20
C TYR A 164 15.87 -10.44 9.06
N ASP A 165 17.05 -11.02 9.33
CA ASP A 165 18.16 -10.40 10.04
C ASP A 165 19.10 -9.59 9.11
N GLY A 166 18.69 -9.38 7.86
CA GLY A 166 19.41 -8.57 6.87
C GLY A 166 20.58 -9.26 6.19
N LYS A 167 20.76 -10.57 6.40
CA LYS A 167 21.78 -11.34 5.68
C LYS A 167 21.28 -11.76 4.31
N SER A 168 22.20 -11.86 3.37
CA SER A 168 21.96 -12.37 2.01
C SER A 168 22.81 -13.60 1.78
N MET A 169 22.20 -14.65 1.28
CA MET A 169 22.88 -15.91 0.90
C MET A 169 22.61 -16.18 -0.57
N LYS A 170 23.67 -16.43 -1.34
CA LYS A 170 23.56 -16.96 -2.69
C LYS A 170 23.42 -18.47 -2.59
N LEU A 171 22.38 -19.01 -3.15
CA LEU A 171 22.04 -20.42 -3.14
C LEU A 171 22.00 -20.96 -4.56
N LYS A 172 22.32 -22.23 -4.70
CA LYS A 172 22.12 -23.00 -5.92
C LYS A 172 21.10 -24.08 -5.65
N ASN A 173 20.21 -24.25 -6.62
CA ASN A 173 19.22 -25.32 -6.63
C ASN A 173 19.86 -26.63 -7.06
#